data_d4c64606ee1f24ba076110e23875ac27
#
_entry.id   d4c64606ee1f24ba076110e23875ac27
#
_cell.length_a   1.000
_cell.length_b   1.000
_cell.length_c   1.000
_cell.angle_alpha   90.00
_cell.angle_beta   90.00
_cell.angle_gamma   90.00
#
_symmetry.space_group_name_H-M   'P 1'
#
loop_
_entity.id
_entity.type
_entity.pdbx_description
1 polymer ?
#
loop_
_entity_poly.entity_id
_entity_poly.type
_entity_poly.pdbx_seq_one_letter_code
_entity_poly.pdbx_strand_id
1 'polypeptide(L)'
;MKKNVSILFCVLGAALFSVVSAQNPECPQNLSIFAEHAKVKNYDAAYEPWKMVYDNCPTLHWATYHYGERILKHKIDSDPANKAEYVKMLTELYETSFKNFPDRYNETGSLIDKALLLNDYKLGTDEEIYQVLDQAFKNNPEEFKNPKALYLYFSKLVDLHDAGKKELQEVFDTYDDVTGKIAEENQEIGETIVKYIEKEEAGTLTSKEEKTLAAVRQNGENYEKISGSIDAKLGKLADCTNLIPLYQKNFEARKGDADWLKSAAGRMDSKGCAGDPLFVKLVEALDEIEPSASSKYYLGSLYDEQGNSTKAFDFYKQSVDLETDPVKKAQKLTNLANKASQRGRKSSARQYANEALQLNPAGGTPYLILANLYANSANECGSTAFEKRAIYWKAAQTARRAGQVDPSLKSRAASAAASYEGRAPSKSDVFSSGMAGKTIEFNCWVGGSIKVPSL
;
A
#
# COMPACT_ATOMS: atom_id res chain seq x y z
N MET A 1 51.36 56.99 53.61
CA MET A 1 49.88 57.00 53.81
C MET A 1 49.23 56.24 52.70
N LYS A 2 48.92 54.97 52.92
CA LYS A 2 48.13 54.16 51.97
C LYS A 2 46.98 53.57 52.78
N LYS A 3 45.73 53.94 52.41
CA LYS A 3 44.51 53.37 52.98
C LYS A 3 44.14 52.09 52.28
N ASN A 4 44.07 50.98 53.02
CA ASN A 4 43.52 49.73 52.57
C ASN A 4 41.97 49.81 52.68
N VAL A 5 41.26 49.59 51.58
CA VAL A 5 39.83 49.31 51.53
C VAL A 5 39.62 47.84 51.39
N SER A 6 39.10 47.21 52.41
CA SER A 6 38.66 45.81 52.38
C SER A 6 37.25 45.74 51.74
N ILE A 7 37.12 45.09 50.63
CA ILE A 7 35.84 44.78 50.00
C ILE A 7 35.38 43.43 50.52
N LEU A 8 34.27 43.46 51.25
CA LEU A 8 33.58 42.26 51.77
C LEU A 8 32.72 41.66 50.63
N PHE A 9 33.12 40.51 50.11
CA PHE A 9 32.30 39.75 49.14
C PHE A 9 31.25 38.94 49.89
N CYS A 10 29.96 39.39 49.83
CA CYS A 10 28.84 38.57 50.22
C CYS A 10 28.54 37.57 49.09
N VAL A 11 28.90 36.30 49.30
CA VAL A 11 28.49 35.17 48.43
C VAL A 11 27.04 34.82 48.80
N LEU A 12 26.07 35.28 47.98
CA LEU A 12 24.70 34.78 48.02
C LEU A 12 24.72 33.38 47.34
N GLY A 13 24.69 32.35 48.15
CA GLY A 13 24.46 30.99 47.68
C GLY A 13 23.00 30.85 47.21
N ALA A 14 22.78 30.86 45.88
CA ALA A 14 21.51 30.44 45.31
C ALA A 14 21.41 28.91 45.47
N ALA A 15 20.65 28.49 46.46
CA ALA A 15 20.23 27.09 46.58
C ALA A 15 19.27 26.77 45.42
N LEU A 16 19.78 26.10 44.35
CA LEU A 16 18.96 25.47 43.37
C LEU A 16 18.23 24.30 44.06
N PHE A 17 17.01 24.56 44.51
CA PHE A 17 16.08 23.49 44.85
C PHE A 17 15.72 22.76 43.54
N SER A 18 16.45 21.69 43.26
CA SER A 18 15.98 20.65 42.32
C SER A 18 14.70 20.09 42.93
N VAL A 19 13.54 20.46 42.37
CA VAL A 19 12.29 19.77 42.67
C VAL A 19 12.42 18.37 42.12
N VAL A 20 12.93 17.47 42.92
CA VAL A 20 12.77 16.03 42.70
C VAL A 20 11.28 15.77 42.89
N SER A 21 10.54 15.65 41.80
CA SER A 21 9.16 15.17 41.83
C SER A 21 9.19 13.81 42.54
N ALA A 22 8.75 13.76 43.78
CA ALA A 22 8.67 12.50 44.53
C ALA A 22 7.67 11.61 43.78
N GLN A 23 8.21 10.59 43.09
CA GLN A 23 7.37 9.57 42.46
C GLN A 23 6.49 8.98 43.56
N ASN A 24 5.18 8.97 43.34
CA ASN A 24 4.23 8.32 44.24
C ASN A 24 4.66 6.85 44.43
N PRO A 25 5.01 6.43 45.67
CA PRO A 25 5.59 5.10 45.93
C PRO A 25 4.65 3.94 45.55
N GLU A 26 3.36 4.21 45.41
CA GLU A 26 2.36 3.23 44.99
C GLU A 26 2.38 2.95 43.47
N CYS A 27 2.95 3.85 42.64
CA CYS A 27 2.92 3.71 41.19
C CYS A 27 3.73 2.49 40.68
N PRO A 28 4.97 2.19 41.13
CA PRO A 28 5.69 0.98 40.70
C PRO A 28 4.99 -0.32 41.09
N GLN A 29 4.33 -0.35 42.26
CA GLN A 29 3.58 -1.50 42.71
C GLN A 29 2.33 -1.72 41.85
N ASN A 30 1.54 -0.67 41.62
CA ASN A 30 0.34 -0.74 40.78
C ASN A 30 0.68 -1.04 39.31
N LEU A 31 1.83 -0.54 38.78
CA LEU A 31 2.35 -0.93 37.47
C LEU A 31 2.52 -2.45 37.36
N SER A 32 3.15 -3.07 38.34
CA SER A 32 3.33 -4.52 38.35
C SER A 32 2.00 -5.28 38.44
N ILE A 33 1.09 -4.83 39.32
CA ILE A 33 -0.23 -5.44 39.51
C ILE A 33 -1.05 -5.41 38.21
N PHE A 34 -1.23 -4.23 37.60
CA PHE A 34 -2.05 -4.18 36.39
C PHE A 34 -1.41 -4.91 35.20
N ALA A 35 -0.06 -4.87 35.09
CA ALA A 35 0.62 -5.54 34.00
C ALA A 35 0.47 -7.06 34.08
N GLU A 36 0.54 -7.66 35.28
CA GLU A 36 0.31 -9.10 35.47
C GLU A 36 -1.15 -9.49 35.13
N HIS A 37 -2.13 -8.72 35.60
CA HIS A 37 -3.54 -8.95 35.24
C HIS A 37 -3.78 -8.78 33.73
N ALA A 38 -3.24 -7.74 33.11
CA ALA A 38 -3.43 -7.47 31.68
C ALA A 38 -2.77 -8.52 30.78
N LYS A 39 -1.60 -9.08 31.15
CA LYS A 39 -0.95 -10.18 30.43
C LYS A 39 -1.85 -11.42 30.32
N VAL A 40 -2.61 -11.71 31.35
CA VAL A 40 -3.56 -12.85 31.38
C VAL A 40 -4.98 -12.44 30.96
N LYS A 41 -5.15 -11.22 30.39
CA LYS A 41 -6.41 -10.65 29.93
C LYS A 41 -7.47 -10.47 31.02
N ASN A 42 -7.09 -10.41 32.28
CA ASN A 42 -7.98 -10.07 33.41
C ASN A 42 -8.07 -8.54 33.52
N TYR A 43 -8.73 -7.91 32.55
CA TYR A 43 -8.76 -6.46 32.41
C TYR A 43 -9.60 -5.76 33.50
N ASP A 44 -10.61 -6.43 34.05
CA ASP A 44 -11.40 -5.87 35.17
C ASP A 44 -10.54 -5.67 36.41
N ALA A 45 -9.74 -6.67 36.78
CA ALA A 45 -8.80 -6.54 37.90
C ALA A 45 -7.62 -5.61 37.59
N ALA A 46 -7.29 -5.40 36.31
CA ALA A 46 -6.25 -4.50 35.91
C ALA A 46 -6.66 -3.01 35.95
N TYR A 47 -7.96 -2.69 35.86
CA TYR A 47 -8.44 -1.33 35.60
C TYR A 47 -8.06 -0.34 36.73
N GLU A 48 -8.41 -0.60 37.98
CA GLU A 48 -8.14 0.31 39.07
C GLU A 48 -6.62 0.54 39.31
N PRO A 49 -5.76 -0.51 39.39
CA PRO A 49 -4.32 -0.29 39.50
C PRO A 49 -3.75 0.46 38.30
N TRP A 50 -4.25 0.20 37.07
CA TRP A 50 -3.85 0.93 35.87
C TRP A 50 -4.25 2.39 35.94
N LYS A 51 -5.50 2.68 36.31
CA LYS A 51 -6.02 4.06 36.41
C LYS A 51 -5.21 4.89 37.40
N MET A 52 -4.84 4.30 38.54
CA MET A 52 -3.98 4.95 39.51
C MET A 52 -2.63 5.36 38.93
N VAL A 53 -1.98 4.49 38.15
CA VAL A 53 -0.70 4.79 37.51
C VAL A 53 -0.89 5.82 36.39
N TYR A 54 -1.92 5.69 35.57
CA TYR A 54 -2.22 6.60 34.47
C TYR A 54 -2.46 8.03 34.96
N ASP A 55 -3.25 8.19 36.03
CA ASP A 55 -3.61 9.49 36.59
C ASP A 55 -2.43 10.17 37.34
N ASN A 56 -1.60 9.39 38.04
CA ASN A 56 -0.59 9.95 38.96
C ASN A 56 0.85 9.84 38.43
N CYS A 57 1.15 8.90 37.56
CA CYS A 57 2.52 8.61 37.11
C CYS A 57 2.55 8.28 35.60
N PRO A 58 1.96 9.09 34.71
CA PRO A 58 1.79 8.76 33.28
C PRO A 58 3.10 8.55 32.53
N THR A 59 4.23 9.08 33.02
CA THR A 59 5.55 8.94 32.40
C THR A 59 6.39 7.82 33.01
N LEU A 60 5.85 7.02 33.94
CA LEU A 60 6.60 6.00 34.66
C LEU A 60 7.08 4.87 33.72
N HIS A 61 6.18 4.35 32.88
CA HIS A 61 6.50 3.24 31.98
C HIS A 61 5.53 3.17 30.82
N TRP A 62 6.02 2.87 29.61
CA TRP A 62 5.21 2.75 28.38
C TRP A 62 4.08 1.71 28.48
N ALA A 63 4.23 0.69 29.33
CA ALA A 63 3.20 -0.33 29.56
C ALA A 63 1.86 0.26 30.04
N THR A 64 1.87 1.43 30.65
CA THR A 64 0.66 2.17 31.06
C THR A 64 -0.23 2.46 29.83
N TYR A 65 0.36 2.81 28.71
CA TYR A 65 -0.34 3.08 27.46
C TYR A 65 -0.67 1.76 26.70
N HIS A 66 0.27 0.85 26.62
CA HIS A 66 0.09 -0.43 25.92
C HIS A 66 -1.02 -1.31 26.50
N TYR A 67 -1.07 -1.44 27.82
CA TYR A 67 -2.15 -2.20 28.47
C TYR A 67 -3.39 -1.36 28.69
N GLY A 68 -3.24 -0.03 28.89
CA GLY A 68 -4.36 0.89 29.03
C GLY A 68 -5.33 0.84 27.86
N GLU A 69 -4.80 0.81 26.63
CA GLU A 69 -5.62 0.62 25.42
C GLU A 69 -6.50 -0.64 25.50
N ARG A 70 -5.91 -1.77 25.88
CA ARG A 70 -6.61 -3.06 25.97
C ARG A 70 -7.64 -3.08 27.10
N ILE A 71 -7.27 -2.50 28.24
CA ILE A 71 -8.14 -2.39 29.41
C ILE A 71 -9.35 -1.51 29.07
N LEU A 72 -9.12 -0.34 28.46
CA LEU A 72 -10.19 0.59 28.09
C LEU A 72 -11.09 0.00 26.99
N LYS A 73 -10.53 -0.65 25.97
CA LYS A 73 -11.33 -1.36 24.95
C LYS A 73 -12.24 -2.43 25.59
N HIS A 74 -11.72 -3.21 26.54
CA HIS A 74 -12.53 -4.16 27.27
C HIS A 74 -13.65 -3.47 28.06
N LYS A 75 -13.35 -2.35 28.75
CA LYS A 75 -14.37 -1.57 29.50
C LYS A 75 -15.43 -0.97 28.58
N ILE A 76 -15.07 -0.46 27.42
CA ILE A 76 -16.01 0.05 26.40
C ILE A 76 -17.01 -1.02 25.96
N ASP A 77 -16.53 -2.26 25.82
CA ASP A 77 -17.36 -3.39 25.36
C ASP A 77 -18.18 -4.03 26.50
N SER A 78 -17.65 -4.08 27.73
CA SER A 78 -18.25 -4.77 28.86
C SER A 78 -19.16 -3.89 29.73
N ASP A 79 -18.99 -2.55 29.69
CA ASP A 79 -19.75 -1.59 30.49
C ASP A 79 -20.38 -0.49 29.61
N PRO A 80 -21.52 -0.80 28.96
CA PRO A 80 -22.19 0.16 28.07
C PRO A 80 -22.68 1.43 28.76
N ALA A 81 -22.89 1.40 30.07
CA ALA A 81 -23.40 2.55 30.82
C ALA A 81 -22.34 3.68 30.90
N ASN A 82 -21.06 3.32 31.02
CA ASN A 82 -19.93 4.25 31.10
C ASN A 82 -19.11 4.33 29.81
N LYS A 83 -19.61 3.77 28.71
CA LYS A 83 -18.91 3.70 27.41
C LYS A 83 -18.33 5.03 26.95
N ALA A 84 -19.08 6.13 27.06
CA ALA A 84 -18.64 7.44 26.60
C ALA A 84 -17.43 7.96 27.41
N GLU A 85 -17.38 7.67 28.70
CA GLU A 85 -16.25 8.02 29.57
C GLU A 85 -14.99 7.24 29.16
N TYR A 86 -15.11 5.92 28.99
CA TYR A 86 -13.97 5.08 28.58
C TYR A 86 -13.44 5.45 27.19
N VAL A 87 -14.31 5.82 26.25
CA VAL A 87 -13.88 6.29 24.93
C VAL A 87 -13.14 7.62 25.06
N LYS A 88 -13.61 8.54 25.89
CA LYS A 88 -12.89 9.79 26.17
C LYS A 88 -11.51 9.51 26.77
N MET A 89 -11.43 8.65 27.77
CA MET A 89 -10.15 8.24 28.37
C MET A 89 -9.20 7.60 27.37
N LEU A 90 -9.71 6.74 26.47
CA LEU A 90 -8.91 6.12 25.43
C LEU A 90 -8.43 7.12 24.37
N THR A 91 -9.25 8.12 24.05
CA THR A 91 -8.84 9.24 23.17
C THR A 91 -7.69 10.05 23.83
N GLU A 92 -7.81 10.40 25.09
CA GLU A 92 -6.78 11.11 25.86
C GLU A 92 -5.49 10.25 25.99
N LEU A 93 -5.64 8.94 26.14
CA LEU A 93 -4.52 8.01 26.17
C LEU A 93 -3.74 8.03 24.85
N TYR A 94 -4.41 8.00 23.69
CA TYR A 94 -3.75 8.13 22.39
C TYR A 94 -3.04 9.49 22.24
N GLU A 95 -3.68 10.59 22.63
CA GLU A 95 -3.12 11.95 22.53
C GLU A 95 -1.90 12.20 23.44
N THR A 96 -1.77 11.43 24.52
CA THR A 96 -0.67 11.56 25.48
C THR A 96 0.42 10.52 25.31
N SER A 97 0.15 9.39 24.64
CA SER A 97 1.11 8.29 24.46
C SER A 97 2.40 8.73 23.77
N PHE A 98 2.29 9.40 22.63
CA PHE A 98 3.46 9.84 21.84
C PHE A 98 4.21 11.01 22.51
N LYS A 99 3.52 11.82 23.32
CA LYS A 99 4.15 12.91 24.08
C LYS A 99 5.01 12.37 25.23
N ASN A 100 4.53 11.30 25.90
CA ASN A 100 5.19 10.73 27.06
C ASN A 100 6.22 9.65 26.67
N PHE A 101 6.01 8.96 25.55
CA PHE A 101 6.90 7.89 25.07
C PHE A 101 7.13 7.98 23.55
N PRO A 102 7.82 9.04 23.05
CA PRO A 102 8.02 9.27 21.61
C PRO A 102 8.86 8.15 20.94
N ASP A 103 9.67 7.42 21.71
CA ASP A 103 10.43 6.25 21.20
C ASP A 103 9.55 5.01 20.91
N ARG A 104 8.29 5.04 21.34
CA ARG A 104 7.33 3.91 21.23
C ARG A 104 6.10 4.23 20.42
N TYR A 105 5.68 5.48 20.46
CA TYR A 105 4.46 5.98 19.83
C TYR A 105 4.78 7.21 19.00
N ASN A 106 4.19 7.33 17.82
CA ASN A 106 4.25 8.55 17.02
C ASN A 106 2.87 9.22 16.94
N GLU A 107 2.86 10.49 16.61
CA GLU A 107 1.63 11.28 16.53
C GLU A 107 0.67 10.74 15.47
N THR A 108 1.18 10.38 14.28
CA THR A 108 0.39 9.84 13.17
C THR A 108 -0.34 8.57 13.57
N GLY A 109 0.35 7.61 14.20
CA GLY A 109 -0.26 6.38 14.71
C GLY A 109 -1.35 6.65 15.74
N SER A 110 -1.11 7.58 16.67
CA SER A 110 -2.07 7.97 17.70
C SER A 110 -3.32 8.65 17.12
N LEU A 111 -3.18 9.50 16.11
CA LEU A 111 -4.31 10.10 15.39
C LEU A 111 -5.11 9.04 14.59
N ILE A 112 -4.42 8.09 13.97
CA ILE A 112 -5.07 6.96 13.29
C ILE A 112 -5.91 6.15 14.27
N ASP A 113 -5.34 5.76 15.41
CA ASP A 113 -6.03 4.97 16.43
C ASP A 113 -7.25 5.72 16.99
N LYS A 114 -7.14 7.03 17.20
CA LYS A 114 -8.25 7.91 17.59
C LYS A 114 -9.37 7.90 16.53
N ALA A 115 -9.03 8.10 15.26
CA ALA A 115 -10.02 8.12 14.18
C ALA A 115 -10.74 6.77 14.02
N LEU A 116 -9.99 5.66 14.10
CA LEU A 116 -10.56 4.32 14.07
C LEU A 116 -11.48 4.05 15.26
N LEU A 117 -11.10 4.50 16.46
CA LEU A 117 -11.93 4.42 17.66
C LEU A 117 -13.26 5.15 17.47
N LEU A 118 -13.22 6.41 17.03
CA LEU A 118 -14.40 7.23 16.79
C LEU A 118 -15.35 6.59 15.76
N ASN A 119 -14.78 6.03 14.69
CA ASN A 119 -15.55 5.36 13.65
C ASN A 119 -16.17 4.02 14.14
N ASP A 120 -15.39 3.17 14.79
CA ASP A 120 -15.80 1.82 15.19
C ASP A 120 -16.92 1.85 16.24
N TYR A 121 -16.85 2.82 17.14
CA TYR A 121 -17.88 3.02 18.18
C TYR A 121 -18.98 4.01 17.78
N LYS A 122 -18.92 4.59 16.56
CA LYS A 122 -19.91 5.55 16.03
C LYS A 122 -20.08 6.79 16.93
N LEU A 123 -18.98 7.32 17.43
CA LEU A 123 -18.95 8.47 18.34
C LEU A 123 -18.42 9.75 17.71
N GLY A 124 -17.84 9.66 16.51
CA GLY A 124 -17.42 10.82 15.72
C GLY A 124 -18.33 11.03 14.52
N THR A 125 -18.46 12.28 14.09
CA THR A 125 -19.05 12.63 12.80
C THR A 125 -18.08 12.30 11.66
N ASP A 126 -18.58 12.18 10.43
CA ASP A 126 -17.73 11.96 9.26
C ASP A 126 -16.70 13.08 9.08
N GLU A 127 -17.08 14.33 9.41
CA GLU A 127 -16.20 15.48 9.37
C GLU A 127 -15.04 15.37 10.39
N GLU A 128 -15.35 15.04 11.65
CA GLU A 128 -14.34 14.88 12.70
C GLU A 128 -13.36 13.74 12.37
N ILE A 129 -13.86 12.61 11.92
CA ILE A 129 -13.02 11.45 11.53
C ILE A 129 -12.13 11.82 10.36
N TYR A 130 -12.70 12.49 9.33
CA TYR A 130 -11.95 12.97 8.19
C TYR A 130 -10.83 13.93 8.60
N GLN A 131 -11.13 14.96 9.41
CA GLN A 131 -10.15 15.96 9.83
C GLN A 131 -8.97 15.34 10.60
N VAL A 132 -9.25 14.38 11.49
CA VAL A 132 -8.19 13.68 12.25
C VAL A 132 -7.28 12.88 11.31
N LEU A 133 -7.86 12.18 10.32
CA LEU A 133 -7.08 11.39 9.37
C LEU A 133 -6.34 12.27 8.35
N ASP A 134 -6.95 13.38 7.92
CA ASP A 134 -6.32 14.37 7.05
C ASP A 134 -5.10 15.00 7.71
N GLN A 135 -5.23 15.36 9.00
CA GLN A 135 -4.10 15.83 9.79
C GLN A 135 -3.00 14.77 9.90
N ALA A 136 -3.35 13.53 10.22
CA ALA A 136 -2.38 12.43 10.33
C ALA A 136 -1.62 12.20 9.02
N PHE A 137 -2.34 12.20 7.89
CA PHE A 137 -1.76 11.98 6.57
C PHE A 137 -0.85 13.13 6.15
N LYS A 138 -1.28 14.38 6.33
CA LYS A 138 -0.51 15.57 5.96
C LYS A 138 0.72 15.78 6.84
N ASN A 139 0.65 15.44 8.13
CA ASN A 139 1.78 15.60 9.04
C ASN A 139 2.91 14.62 8.70
N ASN A 140 2.60 13.37 8.44
CA ASN A 140 3.61 12.36 8.09
C ASN A 140 3.00 11.20 7.30
N PRO A 141 2.90 11.31 5.96
CA PRO A 141 2.35 10.27 5.11
C PRO A 141 3.15 8.95 5.15
N GLU A 142 4.46 9.01 5.43
CA GLU A 142 5.31 7.82 5.52
C GLU A 142 4.90 6.90 6.68
N GLU A 143 4.45 7.46 7.80
CA GLU A 143 3.96 6.71 8.95
C GLU A 143 2.49 6.29 8.83
N PHE A 144 1.78 6.75 7.80
CA PHE A 144 0.37 6.41 7.59
C PHE A 144 0.24 5.04 6.90
N LYS A 145 0.61 3.96 7.61
CA LYS A 145 0.71 2.60 7.09
C LYS A 145 -0.49 1.68 7.40
N ASN A 146 -1.54 2.19 8.02
CA ASN A 146 -2.71 1.37 8.38
C ASN A 146 -3.70 1.27 7.22
N PRO A 147 -3.91 0.07 6.62
CA PRO A 147 -4.81 -0.09 5.47
C PRO A 147 -6.24 0.37 5.75
N LYS A 148 -6.81 0.01 6.92
CA LYS A 148 -8.17 0.39 7.31
C LYS A 148 -8.32 1.91 7.43
N ALA A 149 -7.29 2.60 7.95
CA ALA A 149 -7.29 4.06 8.06
C ALA A 149 -7.20 4.75 6.70
N LEU A 150 -6.40 4.23 5.75
CA LEU A 150 -6.34 4.76 4.37
C LEU A 150 -7.70 4.67 3.68
N TYR A 151 -8.36 3.52 3.79
CA TYR A 151 -9.73 3.38 3.27
C TYR A 151 -10.70 4.35 3.96
N LEU A 152 -10.64 4.43 5.29
CA LEU A 152 -11.55 5.29 6.07
C LEU A 152 -11.36 6.77 5.71
N TYR A 153 -10.12 7.22 5.57
CA TYR A 153 -9.77 8.57 5.17
C TYR A 153 -10.41 8.94 3.84
N PHE A 154 -10.17 8.13 2.80
CA PHE A 154 -10.75 8.34 1.50
C PHE A 154 -12.28 8.22 1.51
N SER A 155 -12.83 7.21 2.20
CA SER A 155 -14.28 6.98 2.26
C SER A 155 -15.02 8.15 2.90
N LYS A 156 -14.49 8.71 4.00
CA LYS A 156 -15.12 9.87 4.67
C LYS A 156 -15.08 11.12 3.80
N LEU A 157 -14.01 11.32 3.03
CA LEU A 157 -13.95 12.43 2.08
C LEU A 157 -15.03 12.31 1.00
N VAL A 158 -15.23 11.10 0.44
CA VAL A 158 -16.30 10.85 -0.55
C VAL A 158 -17.68 11.09 0.06
N ASP A 159 -17.94 10.60 1.30
CA ASP A 159 -19.20 10.83 1.99
C ASP A 159 -19.46 12.32 2.24
N LEU A 160 -18.42 13.11 2.54
CA LEU A 160 -18.51 14.57 2.69
C LEU A 160 -18.74 15.28 1.35
N HIS A 161 -18.14 14.80 0.27
CA HIS A 161 -18.40 15.29 -1.08
C HIS A 161 -19.87 15.04 -1.49
N ASP A 162 -20.37 13.84 -1.28
CA ASP A 162 -21.76 13.47 -1.59
C ASP A 162 -22.75 14.32 -0.78
N ALA A 163 -22.34 14.76 0.44
CA ALA A 163 -23.11 15.72 1.25
C ALA A 163 -22.94 17.19 0.83
N GLY A 164 -22.21 17.48 -0.25
CA GLY A 164 -21.96 18.85 -0.76
C GLY A 164 -20.99 19.69 0.09
N LYS A 165 -20.20 19.06 0.98
CA LYS A 165 -19.27 19.74 1.89
C LYS A 165 -17.83 19.81 1.38
N LYS A 166 -17.49 19.00 0.39
CA LYS A 166 -16.14 18.88 -0.19
C LYS A 166 -16.19 18.92 -1.71
N GLU A 167 -15.17 19.51 -2.31
CA GLU A 167 -15.06 19.63 -3.77
C GLU A 167 -14.57 18.32 -4.40
N LEU A 168 -15.05 18.05 -5.63
CA LEU A 168 -14.66 16.84 -6.36
C LEU A 168 -13.14 16.79 -6.66
N GLN A 169 -12.49 17.93 -6.84
CA GLN A 169 -11.04 17.99 -7.04
C GLN A 169 -10.29 17.44 -5.82
N GLU A 170 -10.73 17.78 -4.60
CA GLU A 170 -10.12 17.28 -3.36
C GLU A 170 -10.26 15.75 -3.24
N VAL A 171 -11.40 15.19 -3.69
CA VAL A 171 -11.57 13.72 -3.75
C VAL A 171 -10.54 13.08 -4.67
N PHE A 172 -10.29 13.68 -5.82
CA PHE A 172 -9.32 13.12 -6.77
C PHE A 172 -7.86 13.27 -6.30
N ASP A 173 -7.52 14.40 -5.71
CA ASP A 173 -6.16 14.62 -5.19
C ASP A 173 -5.87 13.63 -4.04
N THR A 174 -6.82 13.46 -3.12
CA THR A 174 -6.69 12.48 -2.02
C THR A 174 -6.69 11.02 -2.54
N TYR A 175 -7.42 10.72 -3.61
CA TYR A 175 -7.35 9.39 -4.24
C TYR A 175 -5.93 9.09 -4.75
N ASP A 176 -5.30 10.03 -5.44
CA ASP A 176 -3.93 9.86 -5.95
C ASP A 176 -2.94 9.67 -4.78
N ASP A 177 -3.06 10.48 -3.73
CA ASP A 177 -2.21 10.38 -2.55
C ASP A 177 -2.35 9.02 -1.85
N VAL A 178 -3.58 8.58 -1.61
CA VAL A 178 -3.87 7.30 -0.94
C VAL A 178 -3.44 6.11 -1.78
N THR A 179 -3.72 6.12 -3.08
CA THR A 179 -3.31 5.02 -3.98
C THR A 179 -1.81 5.00 -4.20
N GLY A 180 -1.16 6.17 -4.24
CA GLY A 180 0.29 6.30 -4.25
C GLY A 180 0.91 5.67 -3.01
N LYS A 181 0.38 5.99 -1.82
CA LYS A 181 0.84 5.40 -0.55
C LYS A 181 0.64 3.89 -0.50
N ILE A 182 -0.48 3.36 -0.98
CA ILE A 182 -0.72 1.91 -1.08
C ILE A 182 0.31 1.25 -2.02
N ALA A 183 0.67 1.91 -3.12
CA ALA A 183 1.67 1.39 -4.05
C ALA A 183 3.06 1.32 -3.41
N GLU A 184 3.46 2.33 -2.63
CA GLU A 184 4.71 2.33 -1.87
C GLU A 184 4.75 1.18 -0.86
N GLU A 185 3.71 1.01 -0.05
CA GLU A 185 3.64 -0.07 0.94
C GLU A 185 3.66 -1.46 0.28
N ASN A 186 2.96 -1.64 -0.85
CA ASN A 186 3.01 -2.88 -1.61
C ASN A 186 4.41 -3.16 -2.18
N GLN A 187 5.15 -2.11 -2.57
CA GLN A 187 6.54 -2.24 -3.01
C GLN A 187 7.43 -2.73 -1.85
N GLU A 188 7.36 -2.11 -0.66
CA GLU A 188 8.12 -2.53 0.54
C GLU A 188 7.80 -3.99 0.94
N ILE A 189 6.53 -4.38 0.88
CA ILE A 189 6.06 -5.75 1.12
C ILE A 189 6.68 -6.71 0.11
N GLY A 190 6.61 -6.38 -1.17
CA GLY A 190 7.17 -7.19 -2.25
C GLY A 190 8.68 -7.38 -2.13
N GLU A 191 9.43 -6.33 -1.82
CA GLU A 191 10.87 -6.40 -1.57
C GLU A 191 11.21 -7.33 -0.40
N THR A 192 10.43 -7.24 0.69
CA THR A 192 10.59 -8.13 1.84
C THR A 192 10.32 -9.59 1.46
N ILE A 193 9.29 -9.84 0.65
CA ILE A 193 8.97 -11.20 0.18
C ILE A 193 10.10 -11.74 -0.71
N VAL A 194 10.56 -10.95 -1.69
CA VAL A 194 11.64 -11.35 -2.61
C VAL A 194 12.90 -11.72 -1.85
N LYS A 195 13.23 -10.99 -0.77
CA LYS A 195 14.37 -11.27 0.10
C LYS A 195 14.33 -12.67 0.74
N TYR A 196 13.13 -13.19 1.04
CA TYR A 196 12.97 -14.46 1.74
C TYR A 196 12.48 -15.62 0.86
N ILE A 197 12.03 -15.35 -0.37
CA ILE A 197 11.35 -16.35 -1.20
C ILE A 197 12.24 -17.57 -1.56
N GLU A 198 13.55 -17.34 -1.81
CA GLU A 198 14.49 -18.44 -2.09
C GLU A 198 14.72 -19.34 -0.85
N LYS A 199 14.78 -18.76 0.33
CA LYS A 199 14.88 -19.50 1.59
C LYS A 199 13.61 -20.29 1.89
N GLU A 200 12.45 -19.73 1.55
CA GLU A 200 11.16 -20.42 1.68
C GLU A 200 11.10 -21.63 0.77
N GLU A 201 11.46 -21.47 -0.52
CA GLU A 201 11.50 -22.54 -1.50
C GLU A 201 12.49 -23.65 -1.13
N ALA A 202 13.61 -23.29 -0.46
CA ALA A 202 14.60 -24.22 0.05
C ALA A 202 14.23 -24.84 1.41
N GLY A 203 13.15 -24.38 2.08
CA GLY A 203 12.76 -24.83 3.41
C GLY A 203 13.74 -24.45 4.51
N THR A 204 14.48 -23.33 4.36
CA THR A 204 15.56 -22.89 5.26
C THR A 204 15.23 -21.61 6.04
N LEU A 205 13.97 -21.20 6.07
CA LEU A 205 13.53 -20.05 6.87
C LEU A 205 13.68 -20.34 8.37
N THR A 206 14.12 -19.34 9.11
CA THR A 206 14.04 -19.35 10.58
C THR A 206 12.59 -19.04 11.01
N SER A 207 12.21 -19.46 12.22
CA SER A 207 10.87 -19.16 12.78
C SER A 207 10.55 -17.66 12.86
N LYS A 208 11.58 -16.80 12.96
CA LYS A 208 11.40 -15.34 12.92
C LYS A 208 11.10 -14.87 11.50
N GLU A 209 11.82 -15.37 10.51
CA GLU A 209 11.61 -15.05 9.08
C GLU A 209 10.23 -15.53 8.59
N GLU A 210 9.82 -16.74 9.01
CA GLU A 210 8.46 -17.26 8.73
C GLU A 210 7.37 -16.34 9.25
N LYS A 211 7.48 -15.88 10.51
CA LYS A 211 6.52 -14.95 11.10
C LYS A 211 6.51 -13.60 10.39
N THR A 212 7.69 -13.10 10.03
CA THR A 212 7.82 -11.84 9.26
C THR A 212 7.14 -11.98 7.90
N LEU A 213 7.45 -13.05 7.16
CA LEU A 213 6.88 -13.30 5.84
C LEU A 213 5.35 -13.47 5.89
N ALA A 214 4.85 -14.19 6.90
CA ALA A 214 3.40 -14.32 7.11
C ALA A 214 2.72 -12.97 7.39
N ALA A 215 3.34 -12.13 8.23
CA ALA A 215 2.81 -10.81 8.58
C ALA A 215 2.77 -9.86 7.37
N VAL A 216 3.84 -9.78 6.57
CA VAL A 216 3.87 -8.90 5.40
C VAL A 216 2.91 -9.37 4.31
N ARG A 217 2.74 -10.69 4.11
CA ARG A 217 1.74 -11.24 3.19
C ARG A 217 0.32 -10.90 3.63
N GLN A 218 0.02 -11.06 4.92
CA GLN A 218 -1.29 -10.67 5.45
C GLN A 218 -1.57 -9.17 5.25
N ASN A 219 -0.54 -8.34 5.42
CA ASN A 219 -0.69 -6.90 5.21
C ASN A 219 -0.94 -6.58 3.72
N GLY A 220 -0.22 -7.23 2.80
CA GLY A 220 -0.45 -7.10 1.36
C GLY A 220 -1.86 -7.51 0.94
N GLU A 221 -2.41 -8.59 1.51
CA GLU A 221 -3.80 -9.00 1.29
C GLU A 221 -4.81 -7.96 1.83
N ASN A 222 -4.48 -7.26 2.92
CA ASN A 222 -5.31 -6.18 3.42
C ASN A 222 -5.28 -4.98 2.46
N TYR A 223 -4.10 -4.64 1.90
CA TYR A 223 -4.00 -3.59 0.88
C TYR A 223 -4.74 -3.95 -0.42
N GLU A 224 -4.74 -5.21 -0.88
CA GLU A 224 -5.56 -5.67 -2.01
C GLU A 224 -7.05 -5.36 -1.78
N LYS A 225 -7.56 -5.73 -0.60
CA LYS A 225 -8.97 -5.52 -0.26
C LYS A 225 -9.36 -4.04 -0.22
N ILE A 226 -8.54 -3.21 0.41
CA ILE A 226 -8.85 -1.78 0.50
C ILE A 226 -8.70 -1.06 -0.84
N SER A 227 -7.73 -1.43 -1.68
CA SER A 227 -7.59 -0.88 -3.03
C SER A 227 -8.87 -1.10 -3.84
N GLY A 228 -9.39 -2.32 -3.86
CA GLY A 228 -10.66 -2.61 -4.52
C GLY A 228 -11.85 -1.83 -3.93
N SER A 229 -11.85 -1.59 -2.61
CA SER A 229 -12.90 -0.81 -1.94
C SER A 229 -12.79 0.69 -2.25
N ILE A 230 -11.58 1.23 -2.33
CA ILE A 230 -11.30 2.62 -2.73
C ILE A 230 -11.75 2.85 -4.19
N ASP A 231 -11.37 1.94 -5.09
CA ASP A 231 -11.77 2.01 -6.50
C ASP A 231 -13.29 1.93 -6.67
N ALA A 232 -13.95 1.06 -5.91
CA ALA A 232 -15.41 0.95 -5.91
C ALA A 232 -16.09 2.20 -5.35
N LYS A 233 -15.50 2.82 -4.31
CA LYS A 233 -16.01 4.06 -3.69
C LYS A 233 -15.84 5.25 -4.61
N LEU A 234 -14.70 5.37 -5.31
CA LEU A 234 -14.49 6.39 -6.34
C LEU A 234 -15.45 6.20 -7.52
N GLY A 235 -15.59 4.96 -7.98
CA GLY A 235 -16.55 4.44 -8.97
C GLY A 235 -17.07 5.46 -9.98
N LYS A 236 -18.31 5.88 -9.76
CA LYS A 236 -19.04 6.79 -10.66
C LYS A 236 -18.51 8.22 -10.69
N LEU A 237 -17.76 8.66 -9.66
CA LEU A 237 -17.21 10.01 -9.63
C LEU A 237 -16.10 10.22 -10.67
N ALA A 238 -15.35 9.16 -10.99
CA ALA A 238 -14.21 9.21 -11.91
C ALA A 238 -14.54 8.70 -13.31
N ASP A 239 -15.72 8.92 -13.81
CA ASP A 239 -16.07 8.69 -15.22
C ASP A 239 -15.79 9.92 -16.10
N CYS A 240 -15.78 9.72 -17.42
CA CYS A 240 -15.53 10.81 -18.37
C CYS A 240 -16.57 11.95 -18.27
N THR A 241 -17.80 11.65 -17.84
CA THR A 241 -18.87 12.62 -17.68
C THR A 241 -18.56 13.64 -16.58
N ASN A 242 -17.88 13.21 -15.54
CA ASN A 242 -17.47 14.05 -14.42
C ASN A 242 -16.07 14.66 -14.62
N LEU A 243 -15.11 13.86 -15.13
CA LEU A 243 -13.71 14.29 -15.29
C LEU A 243 -13.55 15.40 -16.33
N ILE A 244 -14.19 15.27 -17.50
CA ILE A 244 -14.02 16.22 -18.61
C ILE A 244 -14.49 17.63 -18.20
N PRO A 245 -15.71 17.84 -17.69
CA PRO A 245 -16.14 19.18 -17.26
C PRO A 245 -15.30 19.77 -16.14
N LEU A 246 -14.87 18.95 -15.17
CA LEU A 246 -14.02 19.39 -14.06
C LEU A 246 -12.68 19.94 -14.55
N TYR A 247 -11.98 19.17 -15.38
CA TYR A 247 -10.68 19.57 -15.90
C TYR A 247 -10.78 20.68 -16.94
N GLN A 248 -11.81 20.69 -17.76
CA GLN A 248 -12.06 21.78 -18.70
C GLN A 248 -12.26 23.13 -17.99
N LYS A 249 -13.03 23.14 -16.88
CA LYS A 249 -13.24 24.33 -16.04
C LYS A 249 -11.93 24.86 -15.45
N ASN A 250 -11.04 23.96 -15.04
CA ASN A 250 -9.79 24.30 -14.33
C ASN A 250 -8.59 24.50 -15.25
N PHE A 251 -8.67 24.11 -16.53
CA PHE A 251 -7.54 24.06 -17.46
C PHE A 251 -6.81 25.40 -17.59
N GLU A 252 -7.54 26.48 -17.90
CA GLU A 252 -6.92 27.79 -18.12
C GLU A 252 -6.19 28.33 -16.88
N ALA A 253 -6.71 28.05 -15.69
CA ALA A 253 -6.10 28.47 -14.44
C ALA A 253 -4.89 27.61 -14.03
N ARG A 254 -4.84 26.35 -14.48
CA ARG A 254 -3.84 25.35 -14.04
C ARG A 254 -2.98 24.77 -15.16
N LYS A 255 -3.08 25.26 -16.38
CA LYS A 255 -2.27 24.79 -17.51
C LYS A 255 -0.75 25.05 -17.37
N GLY A 256 -0.31 25.83 -16.38
CA GLY A 256 1.09 26.02 -16.01
C GLY A 256 1.56 25.15 -14.85
N ASP A 257 0.70 24.28 -14.31
CA ASP A 257 0.99 23.40 -13.17
C ASP A 257 1.23 21.96 -13.68
N ALA A 258 2.49 21.57 -13.76
CA ALA A 258 2.90 20.29 -14.31
C ALA A 258 2.33 19.09 -13.53
N ASP A 259 2.27 19.16 -12.19
CA ASP A 259 1.73 18.08 -11.37
C ASP A 259 0.23 17.91 -11.59
N TRP A 260 -0.51 19.01 -11.65
CA TRP A 260 -1.94 18.96 -11.97
C TRP A 260 -2.20 18.39 -13.37
N LEU A 261 -1.45 18.86 -14.39
CA LEU A 261 -1.58 18.35 -15.75
C LEU A 261 -1.29 16.86 -15.83
N LYS A 262 -0.26 16.40 -15.13
CA LYS A 262 0.12 14.98 -15.05
C LYS A 262 -0.98 14.14 -14.40
N SER A 263 -1.53 14.58 -13.27
CA SER A 263 -2.64 13.91 -12.58
C SER A 263 -3.90 13.89 -13.42
N ALA A 264 -4.28 15.01 -14.04
CA ALA A 264 -5.45 15.10 -14.90
C ALA A 264 -5.33 14.20 -16.15
N ALA A 265 -4.19 14.25 -16.85
CA ALA A 265 -3.94 13.40 -18.02
C ALA A 265 -3.90 11.91 -17.62
N GLY A 266 -3.22 11.57 -16.52
CA GLY A 266 -3.15 10.20 -16.03
C GLY A 266 -4.52 9.61 -15.68
N ARG A 267 -5.38 10.41 -15.07
CA ARG A 267 -6.72 10.00 -14.70
C ARG A 267 -7.62 9.84 -15.91
N MET A 268 -7.57 10.78 -16.88
CA MET A 268 -8.29 10.66 -18.14
C MET A 268 -7.86 9.42 -18.93
N ASP A 269 -6.55 9.15 -19.01
CA ASP A 269 -6.00 7.95 -19.67
C ASP A 269 -6.50 6.66 -19.00
N SER A 270 -6.38 6.57 -17.67
CA SER A 270 -6.75 5.37 -16.90
C SER A 270 -8.25 5.06 -16.93
N LYS A 271 -9.09 6.06 -17.13
CA LYS A 271 -10.55 5.93 -17.20
C LYS A 271 -11.10 5.85 -18.64
N GLY A 272 -10.21 5.76 -19.62
CA GLY A 272 -10.58 5.62 -21.04
C GLY A 272 -11.11 6.90 -21.67
N CYS A 273 -10.78 8.07 -21.12
CA CYS A 273 -11.20 9.38 -21.63
C CYS A 273 -10.14 10.01 -22.58
N ALA A 274 -9.11 9.28 -22.97
CA ALA A 274 -8.01 9.78 -23.80
C ALA A 274 -8.44 10.18 -25.24
N GLY A 275 -9.61 9.76 -25.68
CA GLY A 275 -10.22 10.17 -26.95
C GLY A 275 -10.81 11.59 -26.94
N ASP A 276 -10.95 12.24 -25.79
CA ASP A 276 -11.52 13.59 -25.69
C ASP A 276 -10.50 14.68 -26.07
N PRO A 277 -10.92 15.75 -26.80
CA PRO A 277 -10.03 16.86 -27.16
C PRO A 277 -9.31 17.54 -25.99
N LEU A 278 -9.88 17.47 -24.78
CA LEU A 278 -9.26 18.01 -23.58
C LEU A 278 -7.96 17.23 -23.23
N PHE A 279 -7.96 15.92 -23.44
CA PHE A 279 -6.77 15.10 -23.20
C PHE A 279 -5.58 15.56 -24.04
N VAL A 280 -5.83 15.91 -25.32
CA VAL A 280 -4.80 16.48 -26.20
C VAL A 280 -4.20 17.73 -25.56
N LYS A 281 -5.05 18.68 -25.11
CA LYS A 281 -4.60 19.94 -24.50
C LYS A 281 -3.78 19.71 -23.23
N LEU A 282 -4.23 18.78 -22.38
CA LEU A 282 -3.51 18.45 -21.13
C LEU A 282 -2.13 17.88 -21.42
N VAL A 283 -2.04 16.94 -22.37
CA VAL A 283 -0.77 16.26 -22.72
C VAL A 283 0.21 17.20 -23.42
N GLU A 284 -0.26 18.01 -24.36
CA GLU A 284 0.55 19.02 -25.06
C GLU A 284 1.08 20.06 -24.08
N ALA A 285 0.22 20.62 -23.21
CA ALA A 285 0.66 21.57 -22.18
C ALA A 285 1.68 20.96 -21.22
N LEU A 286 1.49 19.70 -20.80
CA LEU A 286 2.43 18.99 -19.94
C LEU A 286 3.78 18.79 -20.64
N ASP A 287 3.80 18.36 -21.90
CA ASP A 287 5.05 18.10 -22.64
C ASP A 287 5.79 19.39 -22.99
N GLU A 288 5.07 20.52 -23.16
CA GLU A 288 5.68 21.84 -23.38
C GLU A 288 6.38 22.37 -22.12
N ILE A 289 5.79 22.17 -20.93
CA ILE A 289 6.34 22.65 -19.66
C ILE A 289 7.46 21.72 -19.18
N GLU A 290 7.21 20.41 -19.20
CA GLU A 290 8.09 19.39 -18.63
C GLU A 290 8.11 18.14 -19.53
N PRO A 291 8.97 18.13 -20.58
CA PRO A 291 9.23 16.92 -21.34
C PRO A 291 9.77 15.81 -20.41
N SER A 292 8.92 14.87 -20.05
CA SER A 292 9.19 13.88 -19.01
C SER A 292 8.78 12.47 -19.42
N ALA A 293 9.19 11.48 -18.64
CA ALA A 293 8.73 10.12 -18.82
C ALA A 293 7.21 9.99 -18.80
N SER A 294 6.51 10.82 -18.03
CA SER A 294 5.05 10.83 -17.98
C SER A 294 4.43 11.50 -19.19
N SER A 295 4.93 12.67 -19.61
CA SER A 295 4.42 13.35 -20.81
C SER A 295 4.57 12.48 -22.06
N LYS A 296 5.71 11.80 -22.21
CA LYS A 296 5.92 10.86 -23.33
C LYS A 296 4.98 9.66 -23.26
N TYR A 297 4.69 9.14 -22.07
CA TYR A 297 3.71 8.07 -21.92
C TYR A 297 2.32 8.50 -22.40
N TYR A 298 1.86 9.67 -22.00
CA TYR A 298 0.54 10.18 -22.40
C TYR A 298 0.46 10.56 -23.88
N LEU A 299 1.56 11.07 -24.48
CA LEU A 299 1.67 11.20 -25.93
C LEU A 299 1.54 9.84 -26.63
N GLY A 300 2.12 8.80 -26.07
CA GLY A 300 1.93 7.42 -26.53
C GLY A 300 0.46 7.00 -26.51
N SER A 301 -0.25 7.25 -25.41
CA SER A 301 -1.69 6.97 -25.31
C SER A 301 -2.53 7.77 -26.31
N LEU A 302 -2.22 9.05 -26.49
CA LEU A 302 -2.87 9.91 -27.46
C LEU A 302 -2.76 9.34 -28.90
N TYR A 303 -1.55 8.95 -29.32
CA TYR A 303 -1.36 8.35 -30.64
C TYR A 303 -1.96 6.94 -30.77
N ASP A 304 -2.12 6.20 -29.68
CA ASP A 304 -2.87 4.95 -29.67
C ASP A 304 -4.35 5.19 -29.99
N GLU A 305 -4.97 6.15 -29.33
CA GLU A 305 -6.37 6.54 -29.59
C GLU A 305 -6.59 7.03 -31.04
N GLN A 306 -5.60 7.71 -31.61
CA GLN A 306 -5.61 8.12 -33.01
C GLN A 306 -5.33 7.00 -34.01
N GLY A 307 -5.10 5.75 -33.53
CA GLY A 307 -4.79 4.58 -34.36
C GLY A 307 -3.34 4.58 -34.91
N ASN A 308 -2.50 5.53 -34.53
CA ASN A 308 -1.10 5.58 -34.98
C ASN A 308 -0.20 4.76 -34.06
N SER A 309 -0.33 3.45 -34.14
CA SER A 309 0.39 2.50 -33.27
C SER A 309 1.91 2.59 -33.33
N THR A 310 2.49 2.98 -34.46
CA THR A 310 3.95 3.09 -34.60
C THR A 310 4.45 4.28 -33.77
N LYS A 311 3.85 5.44 -33.96
CA LYS A 311 4.21 6.65 -33.23
C LYS A 311 3.93 6.52 -31.74
N ALA A 312 2.82 5.87 -31.36
CA ALA A 312 2.51 5.54 -29.97
C ALA A 312 3.63 4.73 -29.32
N PHE A 313 4.10 3.69 -30.01
CA PHE A 313 5.16 2.81 -29.49
C PHE A 313 6.49 3.52 -29.31
N ASP A 314 6.83 4.44 -30.23
CA ASP A 314 8.04 5.27 -30.12
C ASP A 314 7.98 6.21 -28.90
N PHE A 315 6.82 6.81 -28.60
CA PHE A 315 6.64 7.61 -27.41
C PHE A 315 6.68 6.79 -26.12
N TYR A 316 6.08 5.59 -26.09
CA TYR A 316 6.21 4.71 -24.94
C TYR A 316 7.67 4.30 -24.67
N LYS A 317 8.47 4.08 -25.71
CA LYS A 317 9.92 3.83 -25.54
C LYS A 317 10.63 5.05 -24.97
N GLN A 318 10.39 6.24 -25.52
CA GLN A 318 10.94 7.48 -24.97
C GLN A 318 10.60 7.65 -23.49
N SER A 319 9.37 7.30 -23.10
CA SER A 319 8.95 7.30 -21.70
C SER A 319 9.80 6.37 -20.82
N VAL A 320 10.13 5.17 -21.31
CA VAL A 320 11.02 4.23 -20.62
C VAL A 320 12.44 4.78 -20.54
N ASP A 321 12.95 5.35 -21.64
CA ASP A 321 14.34 5.84 -21.72
C ASP A 321 14.55 7.04 -20.78
N LEU A 322 13.57 7.93 -20.65
CA LEU A 322 13.63 9.10 -19.78
C LEU A 322 13.44 8.78 -18.28
N GLU A 323 12.89 7.61 -17.94
CA GLU A 323 12.68 7.26 -16.54
C GLU A 323 13.99 6.81 -15.88
N THR A 324 14.33 7.45 -14.77
CA THR A 324 15.56 7.18 -14.02
C THR A 324 15.35 6.35 -12.77
N ASP A 325 14.15 6.41 -12.17
CA ASP A 325 13.80 5.59 -11.02
C ASP A 325 13.58 4.13 -11.46
N PRO A 326 14.30 3.15 -10.91
CA PRO A 326 14.21 1.76 -11.35
C PRO A 326 12.80 1.16 -11.21
N VAL A 327 12.08 1.48 -10.14
CA VAL A 327 10.74 0.96 -9.88
C VAL A 327 9.74 1.56 -10.86
N LYS A 328 9.79 2.88 -11.07
CA LYS A 328 8.94 3.58 -12.06
C LYS A 328 9.28 3.13 -13.49
N LYS A 329 10.55 2.90 -13.78
CA LYS A 329 10.99 2.35 -15.08
C LYS A 329 10.44 0.94 -15.30
N ALA A 330 10.47 0.09 -14.28
CA ALA A 330 9.85 -1.23 -14.34
C ALA A 330 8.34 -1.16 -14.59
N GLN A 331 7.64 -0.19 -14.01
CA GLN A 331 6.21 0.05 -14.27
C GLN A 331 5.97 0.46 -15.74
N LYS A 332 6.79 1.36 -16.30
CA LYS A 332 6.69 1.77 -17.71
C LYS A 332 6.99 0.62 -18.67
N LEU A 333 8.00 -0.18 -18.37
CA LEU A 333 8.30 -1.42 -19.13
C LEU A 333 7.14 -2.43 -19.04
N THR A 334 6.50 -2.55 -17.88
CA THR A 334 5.32 -3.40 -17.70
C THR A 334 4.16 -2.92 -18.59
N ASN A 335 3.91 -1.62 -18.63
CA ASN A 335 2.90 -1.03 -19.51
C ASN A 335 3.24 -1.27 -20.98
N LEU A 336 4.50 -1.09 -21.36
CA LEU A 336 4.98 -1.34 -22.72
C LEU A 336 4.86 -2.82 -23.11
N ALA A 337 5.14 -3.74 -22.16
CA ALA A 337 4.92 -5.18 -22.34
C ALA A 337 3.44 -5.51 -22.58
N ASN A 338 2.54 -4.90 -21.81
CA ASN A 338 1.10 -5.08 -21.98
C ASN A 338 0.62 -4.57 -23.34
N LYS A 339 1.03 -3.37 -23.76
CA LYS A 339 0.72 -2.79 -25.07
C LYS A 339 1.26 -3.67 -26.21
N ALA A 340 2.47 -4.19 -26.08
CA ALA A 340 3.06 -5.13 -27.06
C ALA A 340 2.27 -6.46 -27.11
N SER A 341 1.86 -6.98 -25.96
CA SER A 341 1.05 -8.20 -25.85
C SER A 341 -0.31 -8.05 -26.56
N GLN A 342 -1.02 -6.95 -26.31
CA GLN A 342 -2.31 -6.64 -26.94
C GLN A 342 -2.22 -6.56 -28.47
N ARG A 343 -1.06 -6.19 -29.00
CA ARG A 343 -0.78 -6.11 -30.44
C ARG A 343 -0.19 -7.39 -31.04
N GLY A 344 -0.14 -8.48 -30.28
CA GLY A 344 0.39 -9.77 -30.71
C GLY A 344 1.92 -9.79 -30.88
N ARG A 345 2.64 -8.75 -30.43
CA ARG A 345 4.11 -8.71 -30.48
C ARG A 345 4.73 -9.50 -29.33
N LYS A 346 4.52 -10.82 -29.33
CA LYS A 346 4.85 -11.72 -28.21
C LYS A 346 6.30 -11.62 -27.74
N SER A 347 7.27 -11.61 -28.66
CA SER A 347 8.70 -11.51 -28.33
C SER A 347 9.05 -10.21 -27.64
N SER A 348 8.56 -9.08 -28.14
CA SER A 348 8.77 -7.76 -27.52
C SER A 348 8.10 -7.67 -26.17
N ALA A 349 6.86 -8.18 -26.04
CA ALA A 349 6.15 -8.22 -24.77
C ALA A 349 6.91 -9.00 -23.68
N ARG A 350 7.46 -10.18 -24.06
CA ARG A 350 8.30 -10.98 -23.16
C ARG A 350 9.58 -10.23 -22.78
N GLN A 351 10.25 -9.61 -23.74
CA GLN A 351 11.48 -8.85 -23.48
C GLN A 351 11.22 -7.76 -22.44
N TYR A 352 10.23 -6.90 -22.68
CA TYR A 352 9.91 -5.81 -21.75
C TYR A 352 9.45 -6.29 -20.38
N ALA A 353 8.67 -7.37 -20.31
CA ALA A 353 8.27 -7.97 -19.05
C ALA A 353 9.47 -8.50 -18.25
N ASN A 354 10.45 -9.14 -18.93
CA ASN A 354 11.68 -9.60 -18.28
C ASN A 354 12.57 -8.44 -17.83
N GLU A 355 12.72 -7.39 -18.63
CA GLU A 355 13.45 -6.17 -18.27
C GLU A 355 12.80 -5.49 -17.04
N ALA A 356 11.47 -5.45 -16.98
CA ALA A 356 10.75 -4.96 -15.81
C ALA A 356 11.08 -5.78 -14.56
N LEU A 357 11.11 -7.11 -14.67
CA LEU A 357 11.45 -8.02 -13.55
C LEU A 357 12.92 -7.93 -13.11
N GLN A 358 13.83 -7.59 -14.02
CA GLN A 358 15.23 -7.33 -13.65
C GLN A 358 15.37 -6.06 -12.80
N LEU A 359 14.58 -5.03 -13.07
CA LEU A 359 14.58 -3.78 -12.31
C LEU A 359 13.77 -3.89 -11.02
N ASN A 360 12.64 -4.58 -11.08
CA ASN A 360 11.77 -4.80 -9.92
C ASN A 360 11.27 -6.25 -9.85
N PRO A 361 12.00 -7.16 -9.18
CA PRO A 361 11.58 -8.55 -9.00
C PRO A 361 10.30 -8.73 -8.16
N ALA A 362 9.92 -7.72 -7.39
CA ALA A 362 8.69 -7.68 -6.58
C ALA A 362 7.43 -7.38 -7.41
N GLY A 363 7.58 -6.93 -8.65
CA GLY A 363 6.45 -6.63 -9.54
C GLY A 363 5.70 -7.89 -9.97
N GLY A 364 4.47 -8.08 -9.55
CA GLY A 364 3.66 -9.25 -9.92
C GLY A 364 3.06 -9.17 -11.33
N THR A 365 2.71 -7.97 -11.80
CA THR A 365 2.04 -7.79 -13.10
C THR A 365 2.84 -8.33 -14.30
N PRO A 366 4.16 -8.14 -14.44
CA PRO A 366 4.93 -8.74 -15.52
C PRO A 366 4.81 -10.28 -15.59
N TYR A 367 4.74 -10.97 -14.43
CA TYR A 367 4.51 -12.41 -14.40
C TYR A 367 3.14 -12.79 -14.96
N LEU A 368 2.08 -12.00 -14.69
CA LEU A 368 0.76 -12.23 -15.27
C LEU A 368 0.75 -12.02 -16.80
N ILE A 369 1.48 -11.02 -17.29
CA ILE A 369 1.66 -10.80 -18.73
C ILE A 369 2.37 -12.01 -19.36
N LEU A 370 3.48 -12.48 -18.78
CA LEU A 370 4.22 -13.64 -19.24
C LEU A 370 3.34 -14.90 -19.22
N ALA A 371 2.58 -15.13 -18.15
CA ALA A 371 1.68 -16.26 -18.03
C ALA A 371 0.63 -16.28 -19.15
N ASN A 372 0.03 -15.13 -19.46
CA ASN A 372 -0.93 -14.97 -20.53
C ASN A 372 -0.28 -15.21 -21.92
N LEU A 373 0.92 -14.67 -22.15
CA LEU A 373 1.67 -14.90 -23.38
C LEU A 373 1.96 -16.39 -23.59
N TYR A 374 2.37 -17.12 -22.54
CA TYR A 374 2.63 -18.56 -22.60
C TYR A 374 1.35 -19.33 -22.90
N ALA A 375 0.26 -19.04 -22.19
CA ALA A 375 -1.03 -19.70 -22.42
C ALA A 375 -1.54 -19.51 -23.87
N ASN A 376 -1.31 -18.34 -24.45
CA ASN A 376 -1.70 -18.03 -25.84
C ASN A 376 -0.73 -18.60 -26.89
N SER A 377 0.26 -19.37 -26.48
CA SER A 377 1.26 -19.97 -27.38
C SER A 377 1.22 -21.52 -27.40
N ALA A 378 0.17 -22.11 -26.84
CA ALA A 378 0.02 -23.57 -26.78
C ALA A 378 0.13 -24.25 -28.15
N ASN A 379 -0.36 -23.64 -29.22
CA ASN A 379 -0.26 -24.18 -30.58
C ASN A 379 1.11 -24.01 -31.23
N GLU A 380 1.95 -23.13 -30.68
CA GLU A 380 3.29 -22.82 -31.21
C GLU A 380 4.39 -23.61 -30.50
N CYS A 381 4.07 -24.25 -29.37
CA CYS A 381 5.02 -24.87 -28.47
C CYS A 381 4.61 -26.33 -28.22
N GLY A 382 5.40 -27.25 -28.70
CA GLY A 382 5.16 -28.68 -28.58
C GLY A 382 4.80 -29.36 -29.89
N SER A 383 5.23 -30.60 -30.03
CA SER A 383 5.02 -31.44 -31.22
C SER A 383 3.74 -32.24 -31.11
N THR A 384 3.41 -32.72 -29.93
CA THR A 384 2.21 -33.51 -29.63
C THR A 384 1.10 -32.69 -28.97
N ALA A 385 -0.13 -33.19 -29.02
CA ALA A 385 -1.25 -32.52 -28.31
C ALA A 385 -1.00 -32.43 -26.80
N PHE A 386 -0.31 -33.41 -26.22
CA PHE A 386 0.07 -33.39 -24.81
C PHE A 386 1.07 -32.27 -24.52
N GLU A 387 2.16 -32.15 -25.29
CA GLU A 387 3.18 -31.12 -25.13
C GLU A 387 2.60 -29.71 -25.33
N LYS A 388 1.73 -29.52 -26.33
CA LYS A 388 1.03 -28.25 -26.56
C LYS A 388 0.19 -27.83 -25.35
N ARG A 389 -0.48 -28.77 -24.70
CA ARG A 389 -1.26 -28.51 -23.49
C ARG A 389 -0.38 -28.38 -22.25
N ALA A 390 0.81 -28.97 -22.21
CA ALA A 390 1.73 -28.83 -21.08
C ALA A 390 2.18 -27.39 -20.84
N ILE A 391 2.13 -26.52 -21.86
CA ILE A 391 2.43 -25.09 -21.71
C ILE A 391 1.51 -24.39 -20.68
N TYR A 392 0.28 -24.87 -20.47
CA TYR A 392 -0.64 -24.32 -19.49
C TYR A 392 -0.16 -24.55 -18.06
N TRP A 393 0.58 -25.64 -17.76
CA TRP A 393 1.23 -25.77 -16.44
C TRP A 393 2.29 -24.69 -16.23
N LYS A 394 3.10 -24.37 -17.26
CA LYS A 394 4.07 -23.29 -17.19
C LYS A 394 3.39 -21.94 -17.00
N ALA A 395 2.31 -21.67 -17.72
CA ALA A 395 1.51 -20.47 -17.56
C ALA A 395 0.93 -20.37 -16.14
N ALA A 396 0.38 -21.47 -15.60
CA ALA A 396 -0.15 -21.51 -14.24
C ALA A 396 0.94 -21.28 -13.17
N GLN A 397 2.10 -21.91 -13.33
CA GLN A 397 3.25 -21.69 -12.43
C GLN A 397 3.70 -20.22 -12.45
N THR A 398 3.79 -19.63 -13.65
CA THR A 398 4.17 -18.22 -13.79
C THR A 398 3.12 -17.28 -13.18
N ALA A 399 1.83 -17.59 -13.35
CA ALA A 399 0.75 -16.83 -12.70
C ALA A 399 0.81 -16.92 -11.17
N ARG A 400 1.08 -18.11 -10.61
CA ARG A 400 1.26 -18.26 -9.15
C ARG A 400 2.43 -17.41 -8.63
N ARG A 401 3.53 -17.36 -9.39
CA ARG A 401 4.69 -16.53 -9.02
C ARG A 401 4.28 -15.06 -8.84
N ALA A 402 3.37 -14.54 -9.67
CA ALA A 402 2.84 -13.19 -9.51
C ALA A 402 2.26 -12.95 -8.11
N GLY A 403 1.36 -13.83 -7.65
CA GLY A 403 0.74 -13.70 -6.33
C GLY A 403 1.66 -14.04 -5.15
N GLN A 404 2.76 -14.77 -5.42
CA GLN A 404 3.78 -15.04 -4.39
C GLN A 404 4.65 -13.81 -4.09
N VAL A 405 5.07 -13.07 -5.12
CA VAL A 405 5.93 -11.89 -4.97
C VAL A 405 5.13 -10.63 -4.66
N ASP A 406 3.88 -10.57 -5.13
CA ASP A 406 2.99 -9.42 -4.98
C ASP A 406 1.63 -9.87 -4.40
N PRO A 407 1.46 -9.82 -3.06
CA PRO A 407 0.22 -10.22 -2.42
C PRO A 407 -1.00 -9.40 -2.85
N SER A 408 -0.82 -8.18 -3.36
CA SER A 408 -1.92 -7.36 -3.90
C SER A 408 -2.56 -7.96 -5.16
N LEU A 409 -1.90 -8.93 -5.77
CA LEU A 409 -2.40 -9.67 -6.95
C LEU A 409 -2.80 -11.11 -6.63
N LYS A 410 -2.81 -11.53 -5.35
CA LYS A 410 -3.02 -12.93 -4.94
C LYS A 410 -4.27 -13.54 -5.55
N SER A 411 -5.41 -12.88 -5.41
CA SER A 411 -6.70 -13.37 -5.92
C SER A 411 -6.70 -13.48 -7.45
N ARG A 412 -6.18 -12.45 -8.12
CA ARG A 412 -6.06 -12.41 -9.58
C ARG A 412 -5.12 -13.49 -10.12
N ALA A 413 -3.97 -13.66 -9.48
CA ALA A 413 -2.97 -14.67 -9.83
C ALA A 413 -3.51 -16.09 -9.64
N ALA A 414 -4.22 -16.36 -8.53
CA ALA A 414 -4.85 -17.64 -8.26
C ALA A 414 -5.92 -17.99 -9.30
N SER A 415 -6.77 -17.04 -9.65
CA SER A 415 -7.81 -17.20 -10.67
C SER A 415 -7.20 -17.50 -12.05
N ALA A 416 -6.16 -16.77 -12.44
CA ALA A 416 -5.44 -17.01 -13.69
C ALA A 416 -4.79 -18.41 -13.72
N ALA A 417 -4.10 -18.78 -12.63
CA ALA A 417 -3.48 -20.09 -12.51
C ALA A 417 -4.50 -21.24 -12.62
N ALA A 418 -5.62 -21.15 -11.92
CA ALA A 418 -6.70 -22.14 -11.97
C ALA A 418 -7.29 -22.28 -13.40
N SER A 419 -7.50 -21.14 -14.10
CA SER A 419 -7.96 -21.13 -15.49
C SER A 419 -6.99 -21.84 -16.42
N TYR A 420 -5.69 -21.64 -16.25
CA TYR A 420 -4.68 -22.33 -17.06
C TYR A 420 -4.59 -23.82 -16.72
N GLU A 421 -4.64 -24.20 -15.45
CA GLU A 421 -4.64 -25.61 -15.03
C GLU A 421 -5.81 -26.39 -15.57
N GLY A 422 -7.01 -25.80 -15.64
CA GLY A 422 -8.17 -26.41 -16.26
C GLY A 422 -7.99 -26.75 -17.73
N ARG A 423 -7.01 -26.14 -18.43
CA ARG A 423 -6.66 -26.37 -19.82
C ARG A 423 -5.46 -27.29 -20.01
N ALA A 424 -4.68 -27.54 -18.95
CA ALA A 424 -3.51 -28.42 -18.96
C ALA A 424 -3.91 -29.90 -19.14
N PRO A 425 -2.98 -30.81 -19.44
CA PRO A 425 -3.27 -32.25 -19.51
C PRO A 425 -3.87 -32.76 -18.19
N SER A 426 -4.92 -33.59 -18.31
CA SER A 426 -5.55 -34.24 -17.16
C SER A 426 -4.65 -35.34 -16.56
N LYS A 427 -4.98 -35.85 -15.38
CA LYS A 427 -4.29 -37.02 -14.80
C LYS A 427 -4.32 -38.24 -15.75
N SER A 428 -5.44 -38.46 -16.47
CA SER A 428 -5.56 -39.52 -17.47
C SER A 428 -4.60 -39.29 -18.65
N ASP A 429 -4.48 -38.02 -19.13
CA ASP A 429 -3.52 -37.68 -20.19
C ASP A 429 -2.08 -37.92 -19.73
N VAL A 430 -1.74 -37.55 -18.48
CA VAL A 430 -0.42 -37.81 -17.90
C VAL A 430 -0.10 -39.29 -17.82
N PHE A 431 -1.06 -40.09 -17.34
CA PHE A 431 -0.92 -41.53 -17.28
C PHE A 431 -0.70 -42.15 -18.69
N SER A 432 -1.56 -41.81 -19.62
CA SER A 432 -1.52 -42.37 -21.00
C SER A 432 -0.26 -41.93 -21.76
N SER A 433 0.30 -40.79 -21.48
CA SER A 433 1.54 -40.30 -22.10
C SER A 433 2.81 -40.93 -21.54
N GLY A 434 2.75 -41.55 -20.35
CA GLY A 434 3.93 -42.07 -19.63
C GLY A 434 4.92 -41.00 -19.23
N MET A 435 4.46 -39.74 -19.11
CA MET A 435 5.30 -38.58 -18.85
C MET A 435 5.28 -38.12 -17.35
N ALA A 436 4.56 -38.82 -16.46
CA ALA A 436 4.51 -38.51 -15.05
C ALA A 436 5.90 -38.28 -14.44
N GLY A 437 6.12 -37.16 -13.78
CA GLY A 437 7.37 -36.79 -13.15
C GLY A 437 8.53 -36.42 -14.10
N LYS A 438 8.37 -36.57 -15.41
CA LYS A 438 9.37 -36.20 -16.42
C LYS A 438 9.32 -34.72 -16.74
N THR A 439 10.38 -34.18 -17.33
CA THR A 439 10.47 -32.79 -17.77
C THR A 439 10.16 -32.67 -19.26
N ILE A 440 9.38 -31.66 -19.61
CA ILE A 440 9.14 -31.23 -20.99
C ILE A 440 9.89 -29.92 -21.22
N GLU A 441 10.72 -29.92 -22.28
CA GLU A 441 11.40 -28.69 -22.73
C GLU A 441 10.60 -28.04 -23.86
N PHE A 442 10.46 -26.71 -23.77
CA PHE A 442 9.77 -25.92 -24.81
C PHE A 442 10.78 -25.34 -25.79
N ASN A 443 10.98 -26.00 -26.93
CA ASN A 443 11.88 -25.55 -27.99
C ASN A 443 11.26 -24.47 -28.89
N CYS A 444 10.43 -23.64 -28.34
CA CYS A 444 9.77 -22.51 -29.01
C CYS A 444 10.24 -21.19 -28.40
N TRP A 445 9.68 -20.04 -28.82
CA TRP A 445 10.01 -18.73 -28.30
C TRP A 445 9.77 -18.56 -26.77
N VAL A 446 8.89 -19.40 -26.18
CA VAL A 446 8.63 -19.42 -24.72
C VAL A 446 9.86 -19.91 -23.97
N GLY A 447 10.52 -20.94 -24.47
CA GLY A 447 11.72 -21.51 -23.85
C GLY A 447 11.51 -22.12 -22.46
N GLY A 448 12.59 -22.67 -21.92
CA GLY A 448 12.60 -23.31 -20.60
C GLY A 448 11.81 -24.62 -20.57
N SER A 449 11.52 -25.10 -19.38
CA SER A 449 10.90 -26.40 -19.18
C SER A 449 9.80 -26.39 -18.13
N ILE A 450 9.06 -27.50 -18.05
CA ILE A 450 8.09 -27.79 -17.00
C ILE A 450 8.19 -29.24 -16.56
N LYS A 451 8.15 -29.48 -15.25
CA LYS A 451 8.03 -30.83 -14.71
C LYS A 451 6.58 -31.26 -14.74
N VAL A 452 6.30 -32.37 -15.43
CA VAL A 452 4.96 -32.96 -15.45
C VAL A 452 4.57 -33.40 -14.05
N PRO A 453 3.37 -33.09 -13.56
CA PRO A 453 2.90 -33.55 -12.24
C PRO A 453 3.01 -35.10 -12.10
N SER A 454 3.30 -35.54 -10.90
CA SER A 454 3.19 -36.94 -10.51
C SER A 454 1.72 -37.37 -10.46
N LEU A 455 1.41 -38.66 -10.64
CA LEU A 455 0.05 -39.18 -10.60
C LEU A 455 -0.50 -39.29 -9.18
#